data_3a941c3369aa253e2e683b1fe60d16a5
#
_entry.id   3a941c3369aa253e2e683b1fe60d16a5
#
_cell.length_a   1.000
_cell.length_b   1.000
_cell.length_c   1.000
_cell.angle_alpha   90.00
_cell.angle_beta   90.00
_cell.angle_gamma   90.00
#
_symmetry.space_group_name_H-M   'P 1'
#
loop_
_entity.id
_entity.type
_entity.pdbx_description
1 polymer ?
#
loop_
_entity_poly.entity_id
_entity_poly.type
_entity_poly.pdbx_seq_one_letter_code
_entity_poly.pdbx_strand_id
1 'polypeptide(L)'
;MSDTSSNPAIVAQGAVRRLPRWVLLSFCLAYVLPGFVGRTPWKADDMEAFGFMLHLAQAMGPETISWLKPSLLGQADPLAALLPYWLGAWAIQLSPSAMPMDLAARLPFIGLLTLTLAATWYGVYALARTPAAQPVTFAFGGEARPADYARAIADGGLLALLACLGLARLSHEATPALAQLSFSTLLFFALANLPRKRIGAWVSAAIAIVGLALSGAPALAMILGIGGAFIMALDTHKPSALRARSVDVAWVLLICLATAALVSALGLWRWRVAYSHVLEIKAITRLLLWFTWPAWPTRISATATPSSSALWASMAPAITSPMAKMPGTLVR
;
A
#
# COMPACT_ATOMS: atom_id res chain seq x y z
N MET A 1 -29.38 28.19 10.92
CA MET A 1 -28.41 27.16 10.50
C MET A 1 -27.04 27.73 10.75
N SER A 2 -26.42 27.37 11.87
CA SER A 2 -25.10 27.84 12.24
C SER A 2 -24.09 27.17 11.30
N ASP A 3 -23.48 27.99 10.46
CA ASP A 3 -22.33 27.62 9.63
C ASP A 3 -21.19 27.17 10.58
N THR A 4 -21.06 25.87 10.77
CA THR A 4 -19.87 25.29 11.39
C THR A 4 -18.73 25.35 10.36
N SER A 5 -18.31 26.58 10.03
CA SER A 5 -17.05 26.77 9.32
C SER A 5 -15.95 26.19 10.22
N SER A 6 -15.38 25.06 9.81
CA SER A 6 -14.18 24.52 10.39
C SER A 6 -13.19 25.67 10.50
N ASN A 7 -12.76 25.98 11.74
CA ASN A 7 -11.90 27.12 12.02
C ASN A 7 -10.60 26.94 11.25
N PRO A 8 -10.38 27.66 10.12
CA PRO A 8 -9.22 27.42 9.29
C PRO A 8 -7.96 27.89 10.04
N ALA A 9 -6.87 27.15 9.89
CA ALA A 9 -5.62 27.43 10.59
C ALA A 9 -5.09 28.83 10.27
N ILE A 10 -4.68 29.55 11.29
CA ILE A 10 -4.00 30.85 11.17
C ILE A 10 -2.51 30.57 11.00
N VAL A 11 -1.98 30.74 9.78
CA VAL A 11 -0.58 30.41 9.45
C VAL A 11 0.12 31.61 8.80
N ALA A 12 1.10 32.17 9.49
CA ALA A 12 1.96 33.22 8.96
C ALA A 12 3.00 32.65 7.98
N GLN A 13 3.41 33.43 6.98
CA GLN A 13 4.41 33.03 5.99
C GLN A 13 5.74 32.57 6.64
N GLY A 14 6.16 33.21 7.74
CA GLY A 14 7.37 32.83 8.47
C GLY A 14 7.30 31.48 9.19
N ALA A 15 6.09 30.94 9.44
CA ALA A 15 5.89 29.64 10.05
C ALA A 15 6.00 28.49 9.05
N VAL A 16 5.88 28.76 7.74
CA VAL A 16 5.93 27.75 6.69
C VAL A 16 7.38 27.44 6.34
N ARG A 17 7.88 26.34 6.89
CA ARG A 17 9.21 25.81 6.57
C ARG A 17 9.11 24.74 5.48
N ARG A 18 9.67 25.02 4.32
CA ARG A 18 9.81 24.10 3.20
C ARG A 18 11.13 23.36 3.31
N LEU A 19 11.12 22.04 3.14
CA LEU A 19 12.36 21.29 2.98
C LEU A 19 13.02 21.63 1.63
N PRO A 20 14.34 21.77 1.57
CA PRO A 20 15.06 21.80 0.31
C PRO A 20 14.76 20.51 -0.49
N ARG A 21 14.54 20.65 -1.81
CA ARG A 21 14.17 19.51 -2.67
C ARG A 21 15.19 18.37 -2.60
N TRP A 22 16.46 18.72 -2.56
CA TRP A 22 17.52 17.71 -2.50
C TRP A 22 17.49 16.91 -1.19
N VAL A 23 17.14 17.53 -0.05
CA VAL A 23 16.98 16.83 1.23
C VAL A 23 15.84 15.84 1.16
N LEU A 24 14.68 16.26 0.65
CA LEU A 24 13.53 15.38 0.50
C LEU A 24 13.84 14.20 -0.43
N LEU A 25 14.48 14.46 -1.56
CA LEU A 25 14.91 13.42 -2.51
C LEU A 25 15.95 12.48 -1.90
N SER A 26 16.88 12.99 -1.09
CA SER A 26 17.86 12.16 -0.38
C SER A 26 17.19 11.22 0.63
N PHE A 27 16.18 11.69 1.37
CA PHE A 27 15.40 10.83 2.24
C PHE A 27 14.65 9.74 1.47
N CYS A 28 14.02 10.10 0.33
CA CYS A 28 13.35 9.11 -0.52
C CYS A 28 14.35 8.08 -1.05
N LEU A 29 15.51 8.51 -1.53
CA LEU A 29 16.55 7.64 -2.05
C LEU A 29 17.09 6.70 -0.96
N ALA A 30 17.42 7.26 0.21
CA ALA A 30 17.88 6.51 1.36
C ALA A 30 16.83 5.54 1.91
N TYR A 31 15.55 5.81 1.68
CA TYR A 31 14.47 4.89 2.02
C TYR A 31 14.33 3.77 0.98
N VAL A 32 14.31 4.10 -0.31
CA VAL A 32 14.00 3.14 -1.38
C VAL A 32 15.16 2.17 -1.63
N LEU A 33 16.40 2.66 -1.79
CA LEU A 33 17.51 1.83 -2.28
C LEU A 33 17.96 0.72 -1.32
N PRO A 34 18.22 0.97 -0.02
CA PRO A 34 18.79 -0.04 0.86
C PRO A 34 17.90 -1.27 1.05
N GLY A 35 16.59 -1.12 0.82
CA GLY A 35 15.64 -2.21 0.97
C GLY A 35 15.67 -3.23 -0.18
N PHE A 36 16.11 -2.83 -1.37
CA PHE A 36 16.08 -3.67 -2.57
C PHE A 36 17.47 -4.08 -3.07
N VAL A 37 18.48 -3.24 -2.87
CA VAL A 37 19.83 -3.47 -3.39
C VAL A 37 20.70 -4.18 -2.36
N GLY A 38 21.49 -5.16 -2.83
CA GLY A 38 22.45 -5.90 -1.99
C GLY A 38 21.83 -6.97 -1.09
N ARG A 39 20.58 -7.36 -1.34
CA ARG A 39 19.84 -8.34 -0.56
C ARG A 39 19.18 -9.38 -1.49
N THR A 40 19.23 -10.65 -1.12
CA THR A 40 18.44 -11.71 -1.76
C THR A 40 17.04 -11.80 -1.12
N PRO A 41 16.03 -12.44 -1.77
CA PRO A 41 14.75 -12.77 -1.13
C PRO A 41 14.99 -13.60 0.15
N TRP A 42 14.39 -13.20 1.27
CA TRP A 42 14.69 -13.84 2.56
C TRP A 42 13.45 -14.17 3.39
N LYS A 43 12.35 -13.45 3.19
CA LYS A 43 11.07 -13.76 3.81
C LYS A 43 10.28 -14.73 2.96
N ALA A 44 9.41 -15.53 3.59
CA ALA A 44 8.60 -16.52 2.90
C ALA A 44 7.81 -15.91 1.73
N ASP A 45 7.08 -14.81 1.98
CA ASP A 45 6.25 -14.14 0.98
C ASP A 45 7.09 -13.56 -0.19
N ASP A 46 8.30 -13.04 0.09
CA ASP A 46 9.23 -12.49 -0.90
C ASP A 46 9.85 -13.62 -1.77
N MET A 47 10.19 -14.76 -1.13
CA MET A 47 10.69 -15.95 -1.82
C MET A 47 9.61 -16.60 -2.69
N GLU A 48 8.40 -16.73 -2.17
CA GLU A 48 7.26 -17.28 -2.90
C GLU A 48 6.92 -16.43 -4.12
N ALA A 49 6.81 -15.10 -3.94
CA ALA A 49 6.56 -14.17 -5.03
C ALA A 49 7.65 -14.22 -6.10
N PHE A 50 8.94 -14.27 -5.70
CA PHE A 50 10.05 -14.43 -6.62
C PHE A 50 9.98 -15.78 -7.36
N GLY A 51 9.58 -16.87 -6.68
CA GLY A 51 9.36 -18.18 -7.29
C GLY A 51 8.31 -18.13 -8.41
N PHE A 52 7.16 -17.46 -8.20
CA PHE A 52 6.15 -17.25 -9.25
C PHE A 52 6.71 -16.46 -10.44
N MET A 53 7.45 -15.37 -10.18
CA MET A 53 8.06 -14.54 -11.23
C MET A 53 9.07 -15.33 -12.06
N LEU A 54 9.93 -16.11 -11.40
CA LEU A 54 10.96 -16.93 -12.04
C LEU A 54 10.33 -18.04 -12.89
N HIS A 55 9.32 -18.74 -12.34
CA HIS A 55 8.59 -19.77 -13.06
C HIS A 55 7.92 -19.22 -14.32
N LEU A 56 7.26 -18.06 -14.23
CA LEU A 56 6.69 -17.38 -15.39
C LEU A 56 7.74 -16.91 -16.39
N ALA A 57 8.88 -16.42 -15.93
CA ALA A 57 9.98 -15.97 -16.81
C ALA A 57 10.64 -17.11 -17.57
N GLN A 58 10.67 -18.31 -16.99
CA GLN A 58 11.25 -19.51 -17.57
C GLN A 58 10.28 -20.36 -18.40
N ALA A 59 8.97 -20.07 -18.32
CA ALA A 59 7.96 -20.75 -19.10
C ALA A 59 8.16 -20.45 -20.60
N MET A 60 8.96 -21.27 -21.25
CA MET A 60 9.18 -21.25 -22.70
C MET A 60 8.10 -22.09 -23.39
N GLY A 61 7.13 -21.44 -24.01
CA GLY A 61 6.15 -22.13 -24.85
C GLY A 61 4.82 -21.40 -24.96
N PRO A 62 3.90 -21.87 -25.82
CA PRO A 62 2.59 -21.24 -26.03
C PRO A 62 1.61 -21.45 -24.87
N GLU A 63 2.09 -21.77 -23.69
CA GLU A 63 1.27 -21.96 -22.49
C GLU A 63 0.80 -20.61 -21.92
N THR A 64 -0.03 -19.90 -22.69
CA THR A 64 -0.77 -18.72 -22.22
C THR A 64 -1.54 -18.96 -20.91
N ILE A 65 -1.83 -20.22 -20.61
CA ILE A 65 -2.53 -20.65 -19.40
C ILE A 65 -1.69 -20.38 -18.14
N SER A 66 -0.36 -20.50 -18.20
CA SER A 66 0.51 -20.26 -17.04
C SER A 66 0.54 -18.78 -16.63
N TRP A 67 0.45 -17.85 -17.58
CA TRP A 67 0.41 -16.41 -17.31
C TRP A 67 -0.89 -15.94 -16.66
N LEU A 68 -2.01 -16.59 -16.94
CA LEU A 68 -3.31 -16.28 -16.33
C LEU A 68 -3.57 -17.04 -15.03
N LYS A 69 -2.84 -18.13 -14.80
CA LYS A 69 -2.96 -18.96 -13.58
C LYS A 69 -1.57 -19.32 -13.07
N PRO A 70 -0.83 -18.35 -12.52
CA PRO A 70 0.50 -18.63 -12.00
C PRO A 70 0.43 -19.73 -10.94
N SER A 71 1.29 -20.73 -11.07
CA SER A 71 1.42 -21.83 -10.14
C SER A 71 2.88 -22.04 -9.78
N LEU A 72 3.15 -22.42 -8.55
CA LEU A 72 4.47 -22.77 -8.06
C LEU A 72 4.42 -24.18 -7.46
N LEU A 73 5.23 -25.12 -7.98
CA LEU A 73 5.23 -26.51 -7.54
C LEU A 73 3.83 -27.17 -7.60
N GLY A 74 3.02 -26.80 -8.60
CA GLY A 74 1.65 -27.34 -8.77
C GLY A 74 0.59 -26.65 -7.89
N GLN A 75 0.98 -25.71 -7.02
CA GLN A 75 0.04 -24.94 -6.20
C GLN A 75 -0.24 -23.59 -6.85
N ALA A 76 -1.54 -23.25 -6.96
CA ALA A 76 -1.96 -21.94 -7.47
C ALA A 76 -1.73 -20.87 -6.42
N ASP A 77 -1.43 -19.64 -6.88
CA ASP A 77 -1.30 -18.48 -5.99
C ASP A 77 -2.60 -18.28 -5.17
N PRO A 78 -2.47 -18.25 -3.86
CA PRO A 78 -3.60 -18.00 -2.97
C PRO A 78 -4.25 -16.62 -3.15
N LEU A 79 -3.51 -15.61 -3.57
CA LEU A 79 -4.01 -14.25 -3.80
C LEU A 79 -4.58 -14.07 -5.21
N ALA A 80 -4.32 -14.99 -6.13
CA ALA A 80 -4.62 -14.87 -7.56
C ALA A 80 -4.09 -13.54 -8.15
N ALA A 81 -2.93 -13.08 -7.67
CA ALA A 81 -2.27 -11.91 -8.19
C ALA A 81 -1.64 -12.21 -9.55
N LEU A 82 -1.84 -11.32 -10.51
CA LEU A 82 -1.27 -11.46 -11.85
C LEU A 82 -0.21 -10.40 -12.14
N LEU A 83 -0.62 -9.14 -12.03
CA LEU A 83 0.22 -8.00 -12.44
C LEU A 83 1.58 -7.94 -11.73
N PRO A 84 1.71 -8.14 -10.41
CA PRO A 84 3.01 -8.13 -9.74
C PRO A 84 3.95 -9.20 -10.30
N TYR A 85 3.44 -10.40 -10.56
CA TYR A 85 4.25 -11.50 -11.11
C TYR A 85 4.61 -11.26 -12.57
N TRP A 86 3.72 -10.70 -13.39
CA TRP A 86 4.03 -10.30 -14.75
C TRP A 86 5.14 -9.25 -14.80
N LEU A 87 5.06 -8.22 -13.95
CA LEU A 87 6.08 -7.18 -13.89
C LEU A 87 7.47 -7.75 -13.56
N GLY A 88 7.54 -8.64 -12.56
CA GLY A 88 8.80 -9.29 -12.20
C GLY A 88 9.31 -10.24 -13.29
N ALA A 89 8.43 -11.06 -13.88
CA ALA A 89 8.79 -11.98 -14.95
C ALA A 89 9.30 -11.25 -16.21
N TRP A 90 8.61 -10.19 -16.63
CA TRP A 90 9.07 -9.36 -17.75
C TRP A 90 10.41 -8.68 -17.46
N ALA A 91 10.61 -8.20 -16.24
CA ALA A 91 11.87 -7.60 -15.85
C ALA A 91 13.02 -8.61 -15.89
N ILE A 92 12.80 -9.87 -15.48
CA ILE A 92 13.78 -10.96 -15.61
C ILE A 92 14.09 -11.24 -17.08
N GLN A 93 13.07 -11.37 -17.94
CA GLN A 93 13.23 -11.66 -19.36
C GLN A 93 13.95 -10.54 -20.12
N LEU A 94 13.73 -9.29 -19.75
CA LEU A 94 14.35 -8.12 -20.37
C LEU A 94 15.72 -7.78 -19.81
N SER A 95 16.11 -8.41 -18.69
CA SER A 95 17.38 -8.10 -18.02
C SER A 95 18.58 -8.66 -18.80
N PRO A 96 19.72 -7.92 -18.85
CA PRO A 96 20.98 -8.44 -19.38
C PRO A 96 21.44 -9.67 -18.59
N SER A 97 22.13 -10.61 -19.26
CA SER A 97 22.67 -11.83 -18.64
C SER A 97 23.66 -11.58 -17.49
N ALA A 98 24.25 -10.40 -17.42
CA ALA A 98 25.14 -9.98 -16.34
C ALA A 98 24.41 -9.57 -15.04
N MET A 99 23.08 -9.35 -15.10
CA MET A 99 22.29 -8.92 -13.93
C MET A 99 21.73 -10.15 -13.20
N PRO A 100 21.86 -10.23 -11.88
CA PRO A 100 21.22 -11.29 -11.08
C PRO A 100 19.69 -11.23 -11.25
N MET A 101 19.05 -12.38 -11.44
CA MET A 101 17.61 -12.50 -11.69
C MET A 101 16.77 -11.96 -10.54
N ASP A 102 17.25 -12.10 -9.32
CA ASP A 102 16.57 -11.57 -8.12
C ASP A 102 16.57 -10.04 -8.08
N LEU A 103 17.66 -9.39 -8.52
CA LEU A 103 17.69 -7.93 -8.67
C LEU A 103 16.80 -7.47 -9.83
N ALA A 104 16.84 -8.17 -10.97
CA ALA A 104 15.97 -7.87 -12.11
C ALA A 104 14.49 -7.90 -11.74
N ALA A 105 14.05 -8.95 -11.04
CA ALA A 105 12.67 -9.09 -10.57
C ALA A 105 12.22 -7.92 -9.66
N ARG A 106 13.15 -7.29 -8.93
CA ARG A 106 12.86 -6.21 -7.98
C ARG A 106 12.80 -4.82 -8.61
N LEU A 107 13.37 -4.62 -9.80
CA LEU A 107 13.36 -3.31 -10.45
C LEU A 107 11.96 -2.68 -10.58
N PRO A 108 10.93 -3.41 -11.04
CA PRO A 108 9.57 -2.85 -11.10
C PRO A 108 9.05 -2.43 -9.72
N PHE A 109 9.42 -3.14 -8.66
CA PHE A 109 8.96 -2.85 -7.30
C PHE A 109 9.65 -1.63 -6.70
N ILE A 110 10.91 -1.36 -7.08
CA ILE A 110 11.57 -0.08 -6.82
C ILE A 110 10.77 1.06 -7.47
N GLY A 111 10.33 0.86 -8.72
CA GLY A 111 9.45 1.80 -9.43
C GLY A 111 8.12 2.00 -8.72
N LEU A 112 7.48 0.92 -8.28
CA LEU A 112 6.20 0.97 -7.55
C LEU A 112 6.34 1.70 -6.21
N LEU A 113 7.41 1.45 -5.44
CA LEU A 113 7.65 2.19 -4.20
C LEU A 113 7.90 3.68 -4.47
N THR A 114 8.70 4.00 -5.49
CA THR A 114 8.92 5.39 -5.91
C THR A 114 7.61 6.05 -6.32
N LEU A 115 6.75 5.35 -7.08
CA LEU A 115 5.41 5.81 -7.44
C LEU A 115 4.55 6.08 -6.20
N THR A 116 4.60 5.19 -5.20
CA THR A 116 3.89 5.37 -3.92
C THR A 116 4.28 6.66 -3.24
N LEU A 117 5.58 6.93 -3.11
CA LEU A 117 6.08 8.16 -2.49
C LEU A 117 5.67 9.40 -3.28
N ALA A 118 5.82 9.36 -4.61
CA ALA A 118 5.43 10.45 -5.48
C ALA A 118 3.91 10.69 -5.46
N ALA A 119 3.09 9.65 -5.60
CA ALA A 119 1.64 9.75 -5.59
C ALA A 119 1.12 10.31 -4.25
N THR A 120 1.72 9.90 -3.14
CA THR A 120 1.40 10.44 -1.82
C THR A 120 1.73 11.93 -1.75
N TRP A 121 2.94 12.33 -2.11
CA TRP A 121 3.33 13.74 -2.06
C TRP A 121 2.44 14.62 -2.95
N TYR A 122 2.27 14.23 -4.22
CA TYR A 122 1.45 15.01 -5.16
C TYR A 122 -0.04 14.99 -4.81
N GLY A 123 -0.56 13.89 -4.25
CA GLY A 123 -1.94 13.79 -3.77
C GLY A 123 -2.20 14.73 -2.59
N VAL A 124 -1.35 14.67 -1.57
CA VAL A 124 -1.43 15.59 -0.42
C VAL A 124 -1.26 17.04 -0.84
N TYR A 125 -0.30 17.33 -1.74
CA TYR A 125 -0.13 18.68 -2.31
C TYR A 125 -1.40 19.18 -3.02
N ALA A 126 -2.03 18.30 -3.80
CA ALA A 126 -3.26 18.64 -4.50
C ALA A 126 -4.40 18.96 -3.52
N LEU A 127 -4.59 18.16 -2.48
CA LEU A 127 -5.61 18.41 -1.45
C LEU A 127 -5.31 19.67 -0.65
N ALA A 128 -4.07 19.86 -0.21
CA ALA A 128 -3.66 21.06 0.52
C ALA A 128 -3.82 22.36 -0.28
N ARG A 129 -3.88 22.31 -1.60
CA ARG A 129 -4.18 23.45 -2.47
C ARG A 129 -5.67 23.72 -2.69
N THR A 130 -6.56 22.94 -2.12
CA THR A 130 -8.00 23.22 -2.21
C THR A 130 -8.33 24.46 -1.37
N PRO A 131 -9.30 25.30 -1.78
CA PRO A 131 -9.66 26.50 -1.01
C PRO A 131 -10.06 26.20 0.43
N ALA A 132 -10.72 25.05 0.67
CA ALA A 132 -11.14 24.63 2.00
C ALA A 132 -9.98 24.27 2.94
N ALA A 133 -8.81 23.93 2.38
CA ALA A 133 -7.62 23.56 3.15
C ALA A 133 -6.64 24.73 3.34
N GLN A 134 -6.89 25.88 2.73
CA GLN A 134 -6.01 27.04 2.82
C GLN A 134 -6.19 27.79 4.14
N PRO A 135 -5.11 28.39 4.70
CA PRO A 135 -5.19 29.21 5.87
C PRO A 135 -6.01 30.48 5.63
N VAL A 136 -6.51 31.09 6.71
CA VAL A 136 -7.27 32.35 6.63
C VAL A 136 -6.38 33.48 6.12
N THR A 137 -6.93 34.33 5.28
CA THR A 137 -6.27 35.58 4.87
C THR A 137 -6.25 36.57 6.03
N PHE A 138 -5.11 37.21 6.25
CA PHE A 138 -4.97 38.26 7.27
C PHE A 138 -5.43 39.62 6.73
N ALA A 139 -6.00 40.43 7.60
CA ALA A 139 -6.46 41.76 7.23
C ALA A 139 -5.35 42.67 6.68
N PHE A 140 -4.13 42.47 7.13
CA PHE A 140 -2.96 43.27 6.74
C PHE A 140 -1.91 42.48 5.89
N GLY A 141 -2.27 41.27 5.43
CA GLY A 141 -1.35 40.39 4.74
C GLY A 141 -0.37 39.68 5.68
N GLY A 142 0.57 38.93 5.10
CA GLY A 142 1.57 38.15 5.87
C GLY A 142 1.16 36.69 6.08
N GLU A 143 0.03 36.26 5.56
CA GLU A 143 -0.38 34.87 5.51
C GLU A 143 0.52 34.04 4.58
N ALA A 144 0.56 32.74 4.82
CA ALA A 144 1.34 31.81 4.02
C ALA A 144 0.82 31.76 2.57
N ARG A 145 1.73 31.85 1.61
CA ARG A 145 1.36 31.67 0.20
C ARG A 145 0.77 30.28 -0.02
N PRO A 146 -0.35 30.14 -0.74
CA PRO A 146 -1.04 28.87 -0.94
C PRO A 146 -0.16 27.72 -1.45
N ALA A 147 0.80 28.04 -2.33
CA ALA A 147 1.72 27.06 -2.87
C ALA A 147 2.78 26.61 -1.84
N ASP A 148 3.25 27.52 -1.01
CA ASP A 148 4.27 27.26 0.01
C ASP A 148 3.68 26.44 1.16
N TYR A 149 2.48 26.81 1.60
CA TYR A 149 1.72 26.07 2.60
C TYR A 149 1.43 24.64 2.13
N ALA A 150 0.87 24.47 0.93
CA ALA A 150 0.56 23.15 0.39
C ALA A 150 1.81 22.28 0.25
N ARG A 151 2.95 22.88 -0.12
CA ARG A 151 4.22 22.16 -0.20
C ARG A 151 4.71 21.70 1.17
N ALA A 152 4.65 22.54 2.20
CA ALA A 152 5.05 22.17 3.55
C ALA A 152 4.18 21.01 4.10
N ILE A 153 2.87 21.03 3.83
CA ILE A 153 1.96 19.95 4.21
C ILE A 153 2.30 18.66 3.45
N ALA A 154 2.61 18.75 2.14
CA ALA A 154 3.00 17.58 1.35
C ALA A 154 4.35 16.98 1.80
N ASP A 155 5.32 17.83 2.11
CA ASP A 155 6.62 17.41 2.66
C ASP A 155 6.42 16.68 4.01
N GLY A 156 5.58 17.23 4.91
CA GLY A 156 5.22 16.60 6.18
C GLY A 156 4.47 15.29 6.00
N GLY A 157 3.52 15.21 5.07
CA GLY A 157 2.78 13.98 4.75
C GLY A 157 3.68 12.88 4.22
N LEU A 158 4.63 13.21 3.35
CA LEU A 158 5.62 12.25 2.87
C LEU A 158 6.56 11.77 3.97
N LEU A 159 7.05 12.67 4.83
CA LEU A 159 7.89 12.28 5.96
C LEU A 159 7.14 11.39 6.96
N ALA A 160 5.86 11.66 7.21
CA ALA A 160 5.02 10.80 8.04
C ALA A 160 4.88 9.39 7.43
N LEU A 161 4.72 9.29 6.10
CA LEU A 161 4.69 8.01 5.40
C LEU A 161 6.02 7.26 5.57
N LEU A 162 7.15 7.94 5.35
CA LEU A 162 8.50 7.35 5.51
C LEU A 162 8.77 6.89 6.96
N ALA A 163 8.25 7.62 7.94
CA ALA A 163 8.39 7.28 9.37
C ALA A 163 7.50 6.11 9.82
N CYS A 164 6.59 5.62 8.98
CA CYS A 164 5.71 4.52 9.30
C CYS A 164 6.47 3.18 9.30
N LEU A 165 6.76 2.63 10.48
CA LEU A 165 7.47 1.35 10.65
C LEU A 165 6.76 0.16 10.00
N GLY A 166 5.43 0.14 10.01
CA GLY A 166 4.63 -0.88 9.34
C GLY A 166 4.86 -0.88 7.84
N LEU A 167 4.95 0.31 7.23
CA LEU A 167 5.27 0.47 5.83
C LEU A 167 6.70 0.01 5.53
N ALA A 168 7.69 0.42 6.34
CA ALA A 168 9.09 0.04 6.16
C ALA A 168 9.29 -1.48 6.14
N ARG A 169 8.46 -2.24 6.89
CA ARG A 169 8.51 -3.70 6.93
C ARG A 169 8.02 -4.36 5.63
N LEU A 170 6.99 -3.80 4.99
CA LEU A 170 6.29 -4.43 3.86
C LEU A 170 6.68 -3.84 2.51
N SER A 171 7.15 -2.60 2.47
CA SER A 171 7.39 -1.86 1.22
C SER A 171 8.68 -2.24 0.48
N HIS A 172 9.57 -2.99 1.12
CA HIS A 172 10.85 -3.39 0.54
C HIS A 172 10.88 -4.85 0.05
N GLU A 173 9.71 -5.44 -0.12
CA GLU A 173 9.54 -6.80 -0.62
C GLU A 173 8.94 -6.75 -2.02
N ALA A 174 9.37 -7.66 -2.91
CA ALA A 174 8.81 -7.77 -4.26
C ALA A 174 7.52 -8.60 -4.23
N THR A 175 6.52 -8.13 -3.49
CA THR A 175 5.28 -8.86 -3.21
C THR A 175 4.04 -8.14 -3.76
N PRO A 176 2.91 -8.84 -3.94
CA PRO A 176 1.64 -8.22 -4.29
C PRO A 176 1.21 -7.09 -3.35
N ALA A 177 1.60 -7.14 -2.07
CA ALA A 177 1.25 -6.12 -1.09
C ALA A 177 1.82 -4.74 -1.44
N LEU A 178 3.06 -4.65 -1.93
CA LEU A 178 3.63 -3.39 -2.39
C LEU A 178 2.90 -2.85 -3.63
N ALA A 179 2.53 -3.71 -4.56
CA ALA A 179 1.75 -3.30 -5.73
C ALA A 179 0.36 -2.77 -5.32
N GLN A 180 -0.32 -3.45 -4.40
CA GLN A 180 -1.60 -2.99 -3.84
C GLN A 180 -1.48 -1.62 -3.17
N LEU A 181 -0.43 -1.40 -2.39
CA LEU A 181 -0.15 -0.10 -1.78
C LEU A 181 0.05 0.99 -2.84
N SER A 182 0.86 0.69 -3.87
CA SER A 182 1.17 1.65 -4.94
C SER A 182 -0.06 2.06 -5.73
N PHE A 183 -0.90 1.10 -6.10
CA PHE A 183 -2.14 1.40 -6.82
C PHE A 183 -3.19 2.08 -5.94
N SER A 184 -3.24 1.77 -4.65
CA SER A 184 -4.10 2.50 -3.70
C SER A 184 -3.69 3.97 -3.57
N THR A 185 -2.40 4.25 -3.46
CA THR A 185 -1.89 5.64 -3.42
C THR A 185 -2.04 6.36 -4.75
N LEU A 186 -1.93 5.64 -5.87
CA LEU A 186 -2.18 6.20 -7.20
C LEU A 186 -3.66 6.58 -7.37
N LEU A 187 -4.59 5.78 -6.84
CA LEU A 187 -6.01 6.12 -6.84
C LEU A 187 -6.27 7.36 -5.98
N PHE A 188 -5.68 7.43 -4.79
CA PHE A 188 -5.74 8.63 -3.95
C PHE A 188 -5.24 9.89 -4.70
N PHE A 189 -4.09 9.79 -5.36
CA PHE A 189 -3.56 10.87 -6.20
C PHE A 189 -4.52 11.26 -7.32
N ALA A 190 -5.10 10.27 -8.01
CA ALA A 190 -6.05 10.49 -9.10
C ALA A 190 -7.28 11.27 -8.61
N LEU A 191 -7.92 10.81 -7.54
CA LEU A 191 -9.10 11.47 -6.96
C LEU A 191 -8.78 12.89 -6.49
N ALA A 192 -7.63 13.11 -5.85
CA ALA A 192 -7.19 14.44 -5.39
C ALA A 192 -6.95 15.42 -6.55
N ASN A 193 -6.60 14.94 -7.74
CA ASN A 193 -6.27 15.78 -8.90
C ASN A 193 -7.42 15.94 -9.90
N LEU A 194 -8.53 15.24 -9.76
CA LEU A 194 -9.71 15.36 -10.63
C LEU A 194 -10.15 16.80 -10.89
N PRO A 195 -10.20 17.69 -9.88
CA PRO A 195 -10.63 19.07 -10.09
C PRO A 195 -9.68 19.91 -10.94
N ARG A 196 -8.43 19.46 -11.14
CA ARG A 196 -7.37 20.23 -11.81
C ARG A 196 -6.98 19.68 -13.18
N LYS A 197 -6.77 18.36 -13.27
CA LYS A 197 -6.25 17.68 -14.47
C LYS A 197 -7.10 16.43 -14.75
N ARG A 198 -8.32 16.63 -15.27
CA ARG A 198 -9.32 15.58 -15.44
C ARG A 198 -8.81 14.37 -16.23
N ILE A 199 -8.25 14.58 -17.42
CA ILE A 199 -7.80 13.47 -18.29
C ILE A 199 -6.70 12.65 -17.60
N GLY A 200 -5.68 13.32 -17.06
CA GLY A 200 -4.60 12.61 -16.33
C GLY A 200 -5.11 11.88 -15.10
N ALA A 201 -6.05 12.46 -14.37
CA ALA A 201 -6.67 11.84 -13.21
C ALA A 201 -7.53 10.63 -13.60
N TRP A 202 -8.32 10.70 -14.70
CA TRP A 202 -9.09 9.57 -15.20
C TRP A 202 -8.21 8.39 -15.61
N VAL A 203 -7.12 8.67 -16.35
CA VAL A 203 -6.13 7.64 -16.73
C VAL A 203 -5.47 7.03 -15.49
N SER A 204 -5.03 7.87 -14.56
CA SER A 204 -4.43 7.40 -13.30
C SER A 204 -5.41 6.57 -12.47
N ALA A 205 -6.70 6.94 -12.41
CA ALA A 205 -7.73 6.18 -11.73
C ALA A 205 -7.98 4.81 -12.39
N ALA A 206 -8.01 4.78 -13.73
CA ALA A 206 -8.16 3.53 -14.47
C ALA A 206 -6.99 2.58 -14.21
N ILE A 207 -5.75 3.07 -14.34
CA ILE A 207 -4.54 2.29 -14.03
C ILE A 207 -4.56 1.80 -12.58
N ALA A 208 -4.97 2.66 -11.64
CA ALA A 208 -4.99 2.34 -10.23
C ALA A 208 -6.01 1.24 -9.90
N ILE A 209 -7.25 1.37 -10.39
CA ILE A 209 -8.33 0.42 -10.10
C ILE A 209 -8.03 -0.95 -10.75
N VAL A 210 -7.64 -0.96 -12.03
CA VAL A 210 -7.27 -2.19 -12.74
C VAL A 210 -6.01 -2.81 -12.12
N GLY A 211 -4.97 -2.01 -11.87
CA GLY A 211 -3.73 -2.47 -11.26
C GLY A 211 -3.93 -3.06 -9.87
N LEU A 212 -4.77 -2.44 -9.04
CA LEU A 212 -5.13 -2.95 -7.71
C LEU A 212 -5.89 -4.28 -7.81
N ALA A 213 -6.84 -4.39 -8.74
CA ALA A 213 -7.60 -5.60 -8.95
C ALA A 213 -6.71 -6.77 -9.43
N LEU A 214 -5.83 -6.52 -10.41
CA LEU A 214 -4.88 -7.51 -10.93
C LEU A 214 -3.73 -7.82 -9.95
N SER A 215 -3.57 -7.03 -8.90
CA SER A 215 -2.61 -7.31 -7.81
C SER A 215 -3.19 -8.22 -6.72
N GLY A 216 -4.32 -8.90 -6.99
CA GLY A 216 -4.94 -9.83 -6.05
C GLY A 216 -5.87 -9.17 -5.02
N ALA A 217 -6.27 -7.91 -5.23
CA ALA A 217 -7.17 -7.17 -4.32
C ALA A 217 -8.39 -6.57 -5.04
N PRO A 218 -9.19 -7.37 -5.79
CA PRO A 218 -10.32 -6.84 -6.55
C PRO A 218 -11.40 -6.21 -5.65
N ALA A 219 -11.67 -6.80 -4.49
CA ALA A 219 -12.62 -6.24 -3.54
C ALA A 219 -12.19 -4.87 -3.03
N LEU A 220 -10.89 -4.70 -2.72
CA LEU A 220 -10.33 -3.42 -2.28
C LEU A 220 -10.42 -2.37 -3.40
N ALA A 221 -10.16 -2.77 -4.66
CA ALA A 221 -10.31 -1.89 -5.82
C ALA A 221 -11.74 -1.35 -5.94
N MET A 222 -12.75 -2.22 -5.77
CA MET A 222 -14.16 -1.82 -5.80
C MET A 222 -14.52 -0.91 -4.61
N ILE A 223 -14.12 -1.26 -3.39
CA ILE A 223 -14.39 -0.48 -2.19
C ILE A 223 -13.81 0.94 -2.32
N LEU A 224 -12.54 1.05 -2.71
CA LEU A 224 -11.88 2.34 -2.85
C LEU A 224 -12.41 3.15 -4.04
N GLY A 225 -12.69 2.49 -5.17
CA GLY A 225 -13.25 3.15 -6.36
C GLY A 225 -14.67 3.68 -6.12
N ILE A 226 -15.56 2.83 -5.63
CA ILE A 226 -16.96 3.20 -5.33
C ILE A 226 -17.00 4.20 -4.15
N GLY A 227 -16.20 3.98 -3.11
CA GLY A 227 -16.09 4.89 -1.97
C GLY A 227 -15.58 6.28 -2.40
N GLY A 228 -14.59 6.33 -3.28
CA GLY A 228 -14.11 7.58 -3.88
C GLY A 228 -15.18 8.28 -4.70
N ALA A 229 -15.91 7.55 -5.56
CA ALA A 229 -17.03 8.08 -6.32
C ALA A 229 -18.16 8.62 -5.40
N PHE A 230 -18.45 7.91 -4.32
CA PHE A 230 -19.44 8.31 -3.32
C PHE A 230 -19.03 9.62 -2.61
N ILE A 231 -17.80 9.73 -2.13
CA ILE A 231 -17.27 10.95 -1.50
C ILE A 231 -17.35 12.12 -2.48
N MET A 232 -17.00 11.90 -3.74
CA MET A 232 -17.13 12.93 -4.78
C MET A 232 -18.58 13.36 -5.02
N ALA A 233 -19.53 12.42 -4.98
CA ALA A 233 -20.95 12.72 -5.15
C ALA A 233 -21.51 13.57 -3.99
N LEU A 234 -21.02 13.36 -2.77
CA LEU A 234 -21.43 14.10 -1.56
C LEU A 234 -20.85 15.52 -1.46
N ASP A 235 -19.79 15.85 -2.23
CA ASP A 235 -19.21 17.19 -2.18
C ASP A 235 -20.14 18.23 -2.80
N THR A 236 -20.85 18.99 -1.97
CA THR A 236 -21.88 19.98 -2.38
C THR A 236 -21.36 21.41 -2.48
N HIS A 237 -20.07 21.66 -2.21
CA HIS A 237 -19.53 23.02 -2.07
C HIS A 237 -19.55 23.90 -3.35
N LYS A 238 -19.84 23.34 -4.54
CA LYS A 238 -19.91 24.11 -5.79
C LYS A 238 -21.06 23.64 -6.67
N PRO A 239 -22.28 24.23 -6.54
CA PRO A 239 -23.42 23.82 -7.38
C PRO A 239 -23.20 24.02 -8.88
N SER A 240 -22.40 25.01 -9.29
CA SER A 240 -22.06 25.27 -10.69
C SER A 240 -21.22 24.14 -11.35
N ALA A 241 -20.62 23.26 -10.58
CA ALA A 241 -19.79 22.14 -11.07
C ALA A 241 -20.55 20.79 -11.12
N LEU A 242 -21.86 20.75 -10.90
CA LEU A 242 -22.64 19.51 -10.81
C LEU A 242 -22.48 18.62 -12.06
N ARG A 243 -22.60 19.20 -13.28
CA ARG A 243 -22.45 18.43 -14.51
C ARG A 243 -21.04 17.85 -14.69
N ALA A 244 -20.01 18.62 -14.33
CA ALA A 244 -18.64 18.16 -14.41
C ALA A 244 -18.38 17.04 -13.41
N ARG A 245 -18.92 17.14 -12.21
CA ARG A 245 -18.83 16.14 -11.14
C ARG A 245 -19.56 14.85 -11.50
N SER A 246 -20.78 14.93 -12.04
CA SER A 246 -21.53 13.74 -12.47
C SER A 246 -20.77 12.95 -13.53
N VAL A 247 -20.08 13.61 -14.45
CA VAL A 247 -19.22 12.97 -15.44
C VAL A 247 -18.03 12.28 -14.78
N ASP A 248 -17.38 12.91 -13.78
CA ASP A 248 -16.25 12.32 -13.09
C ASP A 248 -16.67 11.09 -12.26
N VAL A 249 -17.79 11.16 -11.55
CA VAL A 249 -18.39 10.04 -10.82
C VAL A 249 -18.76 8.90 -11.79
N ALA A 250 -19.45 9.23 -12.87
CA ALA A 250 -19.85 8.23 -13.88
C ALA A 250 -18.63 7.54 -14.49
N TRP A 251 -17.55 8.27 -14.74
CA TRP A 251 -16.31 7.71 -15.28
C TRP A 251 -15.64 6.74 -14.30
N VAL A 252 -15.53 7.09 -13.02
CA VAL A 252 -14.96 6.19 -12.00
C VAL A 252 -15.82 4.93 -11.85
N LEU A 253 -17.16 5.07 -11.84
CA LEU A 253 -18.07 3.92 -11.77
C LEU A 253 -17.99 3.05 -13.01
N LEU A 254 -17.82 3.63 -14.21
CA LEU A 254 -17.62 2.88 -15.45
C LEU A 254 -16.32 2.07 -15.40
N ILE A 255 -15.23 2.66 -14.89
CA ILE A 255 -13.96 1.94 -14.69
C ILE A 255 -14.15 0.79 -13.70
N CYS A 256 -14.84 1.01 -12.58
CA CYS A 256 -15.14 -0.03 -11.61
C CYS A 256 -15.96 -1.17 -12.26
N LEU A 257 -16.97 -0.86 -13.05
CA LEU A 257 -17.78 -1.84 -13.75
C LEU A 257 -16.97 -2.64 -14.78
N ALA A 258 -16.17 -1.96 -15.60
CA ALA A 258 -15.28 -2.60 -16.57
C ALA A 258 -14.25 -3.51 -15.88
N THR A 259 -13.67 -3.05 -14.76
CA THR A 259 -12.73 -3.84 -13.96
C THR A 259 -13.42 -5.04 -13.31
N ALA A 260 -14.64 -4.88 -12.80
CA ALA A 260 -15.43 -6.00 -12.25
C ALA A 260 -15.73 -7.05 -13.31
N ALA A 261 -16.09 -6.65 -14.54
CA ALA A 261 -16.29 -7.55 -15.65
C ALA A 261 -15.00 -8.29 -16.03
N LEU A 262 -13.86 -7.58 -16.09
CA LEU A 262 -12.54 -8.17 -16.35
C LEU A 262 -12.17 -9.22 -15.29
N VAL A 263 -12.30 -8.86 -14.02
CA VAL A 263 -12.00 -9.75 -12.88
C VAL A 263 -12.90 -10.99 -12.89
N SER A 264 -14.19 -10.82 -13.24
CA SER A 264 -15.14 -11.92 -13.37
C SER A 264 -14.77 -12.85 -14.53
N ALA A 265 -14.41 -12.29 -15.69
CA ALA A 265 -13.98 -13.06 -16.85
C ALA A 265 -12.70 -13.87 -16.58
N LEU A 266 -11.77 -13.31 -15.80
CA LEU A 266 -10.51 -13.97 -15.41
C LEU A 266 -10.68 -14.91 -14.19
N GLY A 267 -11.83 -14.92 -13.53
CA GLY A 267 -12.08 -15.75 -12.34
C GLY A 267 -11.24 -15.34 -11.12
N LEU A 268 -10.87 -14.05 -11.01
CA LEU A 268 -9.99 -13.54 -9.95
C LEU A 268 -10.73 -13.12 -8.69
N TRP A 269 -12.07 -13.22 -8.64
CA TRP A 269 -12.83 -12.94 -7.42
C TRP A 269 -12.48 -13.94 -6.33
N ARG A 270 -11.58 -13.57 -5.47
CA ARG A 270 -11.29 -14.30 -4.25
C ARG A 270 -11.53 -13.37 -3.06
N TRP A 271 -12.57 -13.64 -2.31
CA TRP A 271 -12.82 -13.02 -1.04
C TRP A 271 -11.87 -13.62 -0.02
N ARG A 272 -10.63 -13.16 0.00
CA ARG A 272 -9.74 -13.43 1.11
C ARG A 272 -9.67 -12.22 2.03
N VAL A 273 -10.77 -11.98 2.68
CA VAL A 273 -10.66 -11.58 4.07
C VAL A 273 -10.56 -12.91 4.81
N ALA A 274 -9.48 -13.13 5.52
CA ALA A 274 -9.34 -14.31 6.39
C ALA A 274 -10.33 -14.15 7.55
N TYR A 275 -11.62 -14.34 7.25
CA TYR A 275 -12.71 -14.21 8.23
C TYR A 275 -12.61 -15.23 9.35
N SER A 276 -11.88 -16.34 9.15
CA SER A 276 -11.75 -17.41 10.12
C SER A 276 -11.11 -16.98 11.45
N HIS A 277 -10.30 -15.93 11.47
CA HIS A 277 -9.65 -15.45 12.69
C HIS A 277 -10.13 -14.10 13.20
N VAL A 278 -10.75 -13.26 12.35
CA VAL A 278 -11.20 -11.91 12.73
C VAL A 278 -12.58 -11.94 13.39
N LEU A 279 -13.42 -12.92 13.03
CA LEU A 279 -14.77 -13.10 13.62
C LEU A 279 -14.79 -14.01 14.85
N GLU A 280 -13.67 -14.56 15.29
CA GLU A 280 -13.63 -15.11 16.63
C GLU A 280 -13.91 -13.98 17.64
N ILE A 281 -14.95 -14.14 18.44
CA ILE A 281 -15.32 -13.20 19.52
C ILE A 281 -14.09 -12.84 20.38
N LYS A 282 -13.16 -13.79 20.55
CA LYS A 282 -11.87 -13.60 21.22
C LYS A 282 -10.92 -12.63 20.49
N ALA A 283 -10.95 -12.56 19.17
CA ALA A 283 -10.13 -11.61 18.41
C ALA A 283 -10.72 -10.20 18.48
N ILE A 284 -12.03 -10.07 18.42
CA ILE A 284 -12.75 -8.80 18.57
C ILE A 284 -12.56 -8.27 20.01
N THR A 285 -12.69 -9.13 21.03
CA THR A 285 -12.41 -8.72 22.42
C THR A 285 -10.96 -8.31 22.64
N ARG A 286 -9.99 -8.99 22.04
CA ARG A 286 -8.57 -8.56 22.10
C ARG A 286 -8.36 -7.22 21.41
N LEU A 287 -8.99 -6.98 20.27
CA LEU A 287 -8.89 -5.72 19.52
C LEU A 287 -9.54 -4.58 20.32
N LEU A 288 -10.73 -4.81 20.90
CA LEU A 288 -11.38 -3.85 21.79
C LEU A 288 -10.56 -3.60 23.06
N LEU A 289 -10.00 -4.62 23.68
CA LEU A 289 -9.11 -4.47 24.82
C LEU A 289 -7.85 -3.68 24.46
N TRP A 290 -7.30 -3.85 23.27
CA TRP A 290 -6.13 -3.10 22.79
C TRP A 290 -6.44 -1.61 22.60
N PHE A 291 -7.62 -1.27 22.10
CA PHE A 291 -8.06 0.12 21.93
C PHE A 291 -8.56 0.76 23.23
N THR A 292 -9.05 -0.02 24.19
CA THR A 292 -9.55 0.49 25.48
C THR A 292 -8.49 0.46 26.60
N TRP A 293 -7.40 -0.30 26.42
CA TRP A 293 -6.33 -0.44 27.41
C TRP A 293 -5.70 0.88 27.88
N PRO A 294 -5.48 1.90 27.05
CA PRO A 294 -4.98 3.19 27.51
C PRO A 294 -5.97 3.98 28.38
N ALA A 295 -7.25 3.64 28.32
CA ALA A 295 -8.32 4.34 29.05
C ALA A 295 -8.71 3.66 30.36
N TRP A 296 -8.16 2.47 30.68
CA TRP A 296 -8.46 1.80 31.93
C TRP A 296 -7.57 2.37 33.04
N PRO A 297 -8.16 2.97 34.10
CA PRO A 297 -7.38 3.45 35.23
C PRO A 297 -6.67 2.27 35.89
N THR A 298 -5.38 2.40 36.15
CA THR A 298 -4.48 1.47 36.84
C THR A 298 -4.88 1.20 38.29
N ARG A 299 -6.11 0.76 38.52
CA ARG A 299 -6.63 0.31 39.81
C ARG A 299 -7.22 -1.10 39.69
N ILE A 300 -6.36 -2.05 39.38
CA ILE A 300 -6.55 -3.41 39.91
C ILE A 300 -5.26 -3.71 40.65
N SER A 301 -5.39 -3.59 41.96
CA SER A 301 -4.43 -3.95 42.99
C SER A 301 -3.79 -5.30 42.73
N ALA A 302 -2.50 -5.34 42.95
CA ALA A 302 -1.66 -6.48 43.09
C ALA A 302 -2.29 -7.55 44.04
N THR A 303 -2.99 -8.51 43.46
CA THR A 303 -3.19 -9.81 44.07
C THR A 303 -3.32 -10.86 42.99
N ALA A 304 -2.31 -11.70 42.92
CA ALA A 304 -2.10 -12.85 42.05
C ALA A 304 -1.08 -12.61 40.93
N THR A 305 0.18 -12.68 41.27
CA THR A 305 1.26 -13.05 40.37
C THR A 305 1.20 -14.56 40.09
N PRO A 306 0.87 -14.99 38.86
CA PRO A 306 1.37 -16.28 38.40
C PRO A 306 2.83 -15.99 37.97
N SER A 307 3.74 -16.78 38.54
CA SER A 307 5.16 -16.69 38.27
C SER A 307 5.44 -16.66 36.76
N SER A 308 6.22 -15.67 36.33
CA SER A 308 6.65 -15.44 34.94
C SER A 308 7.39 -16.62 34.28
N SER A 309 7.73 -17.66 35.06
CA SER A 309 8.35 -18.90 34.58
C SER A 309 7.40 -19.85 33.87
N ALA A 310 6.07 -19.79 34.13
CA ALA A 310 5.12 -20.67 33.46
C ALA A 310 4.69 -20.21 32.06
N LEU A 311 4.79 -18.91 31.78
CA LEU A 311 4.44 -18.35 30.47
C LEU A 311 5.54 -18.54 29.40
N TRP A 312 6.80 -18.65 29.81
CA TRP A 312 7.91 -18.91 28.90
C TRP A 312 8.06 -20.40 28.54
N ALA A 313 7.61 -21.30 29.41
CA ALA A 313 7.65 -22.74 29.14
C ALA A 313 6.65 -23.22 28.09
N SER A 314 5.57 -22.47 27.83
CA SER A 314 4.56 -22.83 26.82
C SER A 314 4.85 -22.24 25.40
N MET A 315 5.88 -21.41 25.25
CA MET A 315 6.28 -20.80 23.98
C MET A 315 7.59 -21.31 23.41
N ALA A 316 8.25 -22.28 24.05
CA ALA A 316 9.42 -22.92 23.49
C ALA A 316 8.99 -23.97 22.46
N PRO A 317 9.34 -23.83 21.16
CA PRO A 317 9.16 -24.94 20.23
C PRO A 317 10.08 -26.08 20.67
N ALA A 318 9.52 -27.30 20.74
CA ALA A 318 10.24 -28.53 21.02
C ALA A 318 11.32 -28.78 19.93
N ILE A 319 12.50 -28.27 20.14
CA ILE A 319 13.72 -28.67 19.41
C ILE A 319 14.54 -29.52 20.38
N THR A 320 14.16 -30.76 20.53
CA THR A 320 15.03 -31.83 21.00
C THR A 320 14.66 -33.10 20.27
N SER A 321 15.21 -33.27 19.06
CA SER A 321 15.37 -34.60 18.49
C SER A 321 16.71 -35.15 18.99
N PRO A 322 16.77 -36.36 19.56
CA PRO A 322 18.02 -36.94 20.01
C PRO A 322 18.85 -37.36 18.79
N MET A 323 20.12 -36.96 18.78
CA MET A 323 21.13 -37.50 17.89
C MET A 323 21.15 -39.05 18.01
N ALA A 324 20.74 -39.70 16.94
CA ALA A 324 20.94 -41.14 16.80
C ALA A 324 22.46 -41.41 16.72
N LYS A 325 22.97 -42.18 17.67
CA LYS A 325 24.29 -42.80 17.66
C LYS A 325 24.44 -43.65 16.38
N MET A 326 25.35 -43.32 15.52
CA MET A 326 25.82 -44.22 14.48
C MET A 326 26.71 -45.30 15.11
N PRO A 327 26.52 -46.60 14.80
CA PRO A 327 27.44 -47.64 15.20
C PRO A 327 28.71 -47.60 14.32
N GLY A 328 29.87 -47.64 14.97
CA GLY A 328 31.14 -47.66 14.31
C GLY A 328 31.33 -48.95 13.51
N THR A 329 31.75 -48.82 12.27
CA THR A 329 32.32 -49.90 11.46
C THR A 329 33.82 -49.87 11.61
N LEU A 330 34.34 -50.97 12.18
CA LEU A 330 35.77 -51.33 12.19
C LEU A 330 36.28 -51.55 10.74
N VAL A 331 37.40 -50.92 10.45
CA VAL A 331 38.21 -51.16 9.26
C VAL A 331 39.19 -52.30 9.55
N ARG A 332 39.25 -53.21 8.63
CA ARG A 332 40.45 -53.94 8.27
C ARG A 332 40.86 -53.50 6.87
#